data_68d11c97ab09a034a61d60efc121a0fd
#
_entry.id   68d11c97ab09a034a61d60efc121a0fd
#
_cell.length_a   1.000
_cell.length_b   1.000
_cell.length_c   1.000
_cell.angle_alpha   90.00
_cell.angle_beta   90.00
_cell.angle_gamma   90.00
#
_symmetry.space_group_name_H-M   'P 1'
#
loop_
_entity.id
_entity.type
_entity.pdbx_description
1 polymer ?
#
loop_
_entity_poly.entity_id
_entity_poly.type
_entity_poly.pdbx_seq_one_letter_code
_entity_poly.pdbx_strand_id
1 'polypeptide(L)'
;MVIKLITNNKSQGDPMTVRTAIVTAGSFLLASFITGAAIDASAAEGKTVLTKPQMEKFSKVSDIVLDKCMACHSRDYDLPFYAKIPGIKSIIEKDFNDGLRAMDLNAELVEAAKDKPVSEATLAKMEWVILNETMPPAKFTAVHWGSRVSSEDEKVILDWVKETRAAHYATGLASPARANEPLQPLPDKLPVDAAKAALGEKLFSDKRLSGDNTLSCASCHSYDKAGTDNSRFSEGIRGQFGDINAPTTFNAVFNVKQFWNGRAADLQEQAGGPPMNPIEMGSKDWHEIIAKLADDAEFTAAFKAVFADGWTGANITDAIAEHEKTLITPNSRFDKWLKGDDSAITKAEQEGYERFKQYRCSSCHVGKSVGGQSFEYMDLKKDYFADRGNPLGSDEGLKGFTGKAEDLHRFKVPNLRNVELTAPYMHDGTVTTLDEAVRIMGVYLSGMDIPQGDRDLIVGFLRTLTGEWNGKRLGGTPVEK
;
A
#
# COMPACT_ATOMS: atom_id res chain seq x y z
N MET A 1 28.56 11.53 -11.39
CA MET A 1 27.59 10.77 -12.17
C MET A 1 26.49 11.72 -12.60
N VAL A 2 26.09 11.73 -13.87
CA VAL A 2 25.10 12.64 -14.42
C VAL A 2 23.81 11.85 -14.61
N ILE A 3 22.81 12.11 -13.78
CA ILE A 3 21.47 11.55 -13.96
C ILE A 3 20.65 12.58 -14.74
N LYS A 4 20.15 12.20 -15.91
CA LYS A 4 19.24 13.02 -16.69
C LYS A 4 17.83 12.88 -16.12
N LEU A 5 17.32 13.92 -15.51
CA LEU A 5 15.94 14.00 -15.03
C LEU A 5 15.23 15.15 -15.74
N ILE A 6 13.95 14.96 -16.04
CA ILE A 6 13.11 16.01 -16.59
C ILE A 6 12.62 16.84 -15.40
N THR A 7 13.11 18.07 -15.25
CA THR A 7 12.65 18.99 -14.21
C THR A 7 11.93 20.17 -14.84
N ASN A 8 10.72 20.44 -14.35
CA ASN A 8 9.90 21.58 -14.82
C ASN A 8 10.40 22.86 -14.18
N ASN A 9 11.08 23.71 -14.95
CA ASN A 9 11.40 25.07 -14.54
C ASN A 9 10.62 26.05 -15.43
N LYS A 10 9.38 26.40 -15.00
CA LYS A 10 8.60 27.46 -15.67
C LYS A 10 9.23 28.81 -15.43
N SER A 11 10.24 29.15 -16.21
CA SER A 11 10.61 30.53 -16.49
C SER A 11 10.56 30.73 -18.01
N GLN A 12 9.85 31.78 -18.40
CA GLN A 12 9.45 32.17 -19.74
C GLN A 12 10.48 31.90 -20.85
N GLY A 13 10.07 31.17 -21.88
CA GLY A 13 10.45 31.50 -23.25
C GLY A 13 11.62 30.76 -23.89
N ASP A 14 12.20 29.67 -23.30
CA ASP A 14 13.29 28.93 -23.94
C ASP A 14 12.92 27.46 -24.26
N PRO A 15 13.43 26.91 -25.40
CA PRO A 15 13.21 25.52 -25.77
C PRO A 15 13.86 24.57 -24.76
N MET A 16 13.21 23.42 -24.57
CA MET A 16 13.52 22.35 -23.62
C MET A 16 15.01 22.12 -23.44
N THR A 17 15.53 22.47 -22.28
CA THR A 17 16.88 22.06 -21.84
C THR A 17 16.74 20.86 -20.89
N VAL A 18 17.27 19.73 -21.34
CA VAL A 18 17.57 18.59 -20.43
C VAL A 18 18.63 19.08 -19.45
N ARG A 19 18.25 19.41 -18.23
CA ARG A 19 19.24 19.80 -17.21
C ARG A 19 19.83 18.54 -16.58
N THR A 20 21.14 18.46 -16.70
CA THR A 20 21.99 17.47 -16.07
C THR A 20 22.18 17.87 -14.61
N ALA A 21 21.61 17.15 -13.65
CA ALA A 21 21.92 17.34 -12.25
C ALA A 21 23.26 16.66 -11.92
N ILE A 22 24.27 17.45 -11.58
CA ILE A 22 25.54 16.93 -11.11
C ILE A 22 25.44 16.77 -9.59
N VAL A 23 25.33 15.51 -9.13
CA VAL A 23 25.50 15.19 -7.71
C VAL A 23 26.99 15.03 -7.46
N THR A 24 27.64 16.07 -6.96
CA THR A 24 29.00 15.97 -6.45
C THR A 24 28.98 15.32 -5.07
N ALA A 25 29.44 14.07 -5.00
CA ALA A 25 29.77 13.44 -3.73
C ALA A 25 31.01 14.13 -3.14
N GLY A 26 30.80 15.01 -2.17
CA GLY A 26 31.86 15.64 -1.41
C GLY A 26 32.53 14.61 -0.49
N SER A 27 33.76 14.25 -0.82
CA SER A 27 34.62 13.46 0.05
C SER A 27 35.09 14.33 1.23
N PHE A 28 34.60 14.06 2.45
CA PHE A 28 35.28 14.48 3.67
C PHE A 28 35.88 13.25 4.34
N LEU A 29 37.18 13.10 4.20
CA LEU A 29 38.02 12.25 5.04
C LEU A 29 38.25 12.98 6.36
N LEU A 30 37.77 12.43 7.47
CA LEU A 30 38.35 12.69 8.78
C LEU A 30 38.51 11.37 9.53
N ALA A 31 39.78 11.01 9.69
CA ALA A 31 40.17 9.96 10.60
C ALA A 31 40.11 10.47 12.04
N SER A 32 39.47 9.75 12.98
CA SER A 32 39.82 9.80 14.39
C SER A 32 39.19 8.69 15.21
N PHE A 33 40.04 7.87 15.78
CA PHE A 33 40.07 7.23 17.10
C PHE A 33 38.87 6.47 17.65
N ILE A 34 39.13 5.19 17.82
CA ILE A 34 38.39 4.18 18.59
C ILE A 34 38.40 4.54 20.09
N THR A 35 37.24 4.66 20.70
CA THR A 35 36.97 4.29 22.10
C THR A 35 35.57 3.73 22.20
N GLY A 36 35.47 2.52 22.80
CA GLY A 36 34.20 1.81 22.94
C GLY A 36 33.24 2.53 23.86
N ALA A 37 32.00 2.61 23.42
CA ALA A 37 30.85 2.90 24.24
C ALA A 37 29.64 2.17 23.65
N ALA A 38 28.76 1.75 24.51
CA ALA A 38 27.59 0.92 24.28
C ALA A 38 26.72 1.39 23.09
N ILE A 39 26.28 0.41 22.32
CA ILE A 39 25.35 0.63 21.20
C ILE A 39 23.97 0.92 21.81
N ASP A 40 23.61 2.18 21.76
CA ASP A 40 22.24 2.64 21.98
C ASP A 40 21.47 2.43 20.67
N ALA A 41 20.55 1.46 20.68
CA ALA A 41 19.74 1.11 19.51
C ALA A 41 18.55 2.06 19.42
N SER A 42 18.77 3.33 19.09
CA SER A 42 17.74 4.19 18.54
C SER A 42 17.73 3.94 17.03
N ALA A 43 16.58 3.50 16.49
CA ALA A 43 16.38 3.31 15.07
C ALA A 43 16.50 4.65 14.34
N ALA A 44 17.73 5.01 13.98
CA ALA A 44 17.97 6.04 12.98
C ALA A 44 17.46 5.49 11.64
N GLU A 45 16.55 6.19 10.98
CA GLU A 45 16.24 6.00 9.56
C GLU A 45 17.56 6.09 8.78
N GLY A 46 18.15 4.93 8.53
CA GLY A 46 19.37 4.81 7.76
C GLY A 46 19.09 5.18 6.31
N LYS A 47 19.53 6.35 5.88
CA LYS A 47 19.61 6.65 4.44
C LYS A 47 20.43 5.55 3.77
N THR A 48 19.76 4.72 3.01
CA THR A 48 20.42 3.67 2.23
C THR A 48 21.08 4.32 1.04
N VAL A 49 22.34 4.70 1.19
CA VAL A 49 23.14 5.23 0.09
C VAL A 49 23.42 4.09 -0.90
N LEU A 50 22.94 4.24 -2.13
CA LEU A 50 23.20 3.27 -3.19
C LEU A 50 24.71 3.09 -3.39
N THR A 51 25.15 1.86 -3.49
CA THR A 51 26.55 1.54 -3.86
C THR A 51 26.84 1.97 -5.30
N LYS A 52 28.10 2.15 -5.65
CA LYS A 52 28.48 2.54 -7.02
C LYS A 52 27.91 1.62 -8.11
N PRO A 53 27.94 0.28 -8.00
CA PRO A 53 27.27 -0.61 -8.96
C PRO A 53 25.75 -0.43 -9.03
N GLN A 54 25.07 -0.20 -7.90
CA GLN A 54 23.63 0.06 -7.86
C GLN A 54 23.29 1.38 -8.58
N MET A 55 24.11 2.43 -8.40
CA MET A 55 23.95 3.70 -9.11
C MET A 55 24.15 3.56 -10.62
N GLU A 56 25.15 2.77 -11.06
CA GLU A 56 25.40 2.51 -12.48
C GLU A 56 24.22 1.75 -13.11
N LYS A 57 23.69 0.75 -12.42
CA LYS A 57 22.50 0.00 -12.88
C LYS A 57 21.26 0.86 -12.91
N PHE A 58 21.01 1.66 -11.87
CA PHE A 58 19.91 2.62 -11.83
C PHE A 58 19.99 3.64 -12.98
N SER A 59 21.20 4.12 -13.32
CA SER A 59 21.39 5.00 -14.46
C SER A 59 20.99 4.34 -15.78
N LYS A 60 21.39 3.08 -16.03
CA LYS A 60 20.99 2.35 -17.24
C LYS A 60 19.49 2.16 -17.34
N VAL A 61 18.83 1.75 -16.23
CA VAL A 61 17.37 1.61 -16.19
C VAL A 61 16.68 2.95 -16.45
N SER A 62 17.20 4.04 -15.85
CA SER A 62 16.67 5.38 -16.08
C SER A 62 16.76 5.80 -17.54
N ASP A 63 17.89 5.51 -18.21
CA ASP A 63 18.06 5.81 -19.63
C ASP A 63 17.06 5.01 -20.50
N ILE A 64 16.85 3.73 -20.21
CA ILE A 64 15.85 2.89 -20.92
C ILE A 64 14.43 3.44 -20.69
N VAL A 65 14.07 3.76 -19.45
CA VAL A 65 12.74 4.28 -19.09
C VAL A 65 12.51 5.64 -19.75
N LEU A 66 13.51 6.53 -19.76
CA LEU A 66 13.44 7.82 -20.44
C LEU A 66 13.18 7.68 -21.94
N ASP A 67 13.83 6.73 -22.60
CA ASP A 67 13.71 6.49 -24.04
C ASP A 67 12.41 5.76 -24.43
N LYS A 68 11.96 4.77 -23.62
CA LYS A 68 10.89 3.84 -24.01
C LYS A 68 9.53 4.12 -23.35
N CYS A 69 9.50 4.76 -22.17
CA CYS A 69 8.31 4.79 -21.29
C CYS A 69 7.80 6.20 -21.01
N MET A 70 8.70 7.20 -20.87
CA MET A 70 8.34 8.54 -20.37
C MET A 70 7.37 9.30 -21.25
N ALA A 71 7.28 8.98 -22.54
CA ALA A 71 6.32 9.62 -23.46
C ALA A 71 4.86 9.49 -22.99
N CYS A 72 4.52 8.44 -22.21
CA CYS A 72 3.19 8.23 -21.65
C CYS A 72 3.17 8.22 -20.11
N HIS A 73 4.32 8.03 -19.45
CA HIS A 73 4.42 7.83 -18.01
C HIS A 73 5.15 8.97 -17.27
N SER A 74 5.09 10.20 -17.79
CA SER A 74 5.65 11.38 -17.13
C SER A 74 4.75 12.59 -17.34
N ARG A 75 4.39 13.29 -16.25
CA ARG A 75 3.67 14.59 -16.31
C ARG A 75 4.52 15.70 -16.92
N ASP A 76 5.83 15.55 -16.89
CA ASP A 76 6.79 16.54 -17.35
C ASP A 76 7.26 16.30 -18.79
N TYR A 77 6.62 15.35 -19.52
CA TYR A 77 6.95 15.06 -20.90
C TYR A 77 6.22 16.01 -21.86
N ASP A 78 6.97 16.73 -22.68
CA ASP A 78 6.40 17.58 -23.71
C ASP A 78 5.92 16.74 -24.91
N LEU A 79 4.62 16.77 -25.16
CA LEU A 79 4.04 16.06 -26.29
C LEU A 79 4.58 16.60 -27.61
N PRO A 80 4.86 15.71 -28.59
CA PRO A 80 5.41 16.09 -29.88
C PRO A 80 4.46 17.01 -30.66
N PHE A 81 5.00 17.78 -31.63
CA PHE A 81 4.21 18.76 -32.37
C PHE A 81 2.98 18.17 -33.09
N TYR A 82 3.05 16.91 -33.51
CA TYR A 82 1.93 16.23 -34.19
C TYR A 82 0.78 15.87 -33.20
N ALA A 83 1.03 15.92 -31.89
CA ALA A 83 -0.04 15.81 -30.88
C ALA A 83 -1.04 17.00 -30.94
N LYS A 84 -0.72 18.07 -31.70
CA LYS A 84 -1.62 19.21 -31.91
C LYS A 84 -2.53 19.02 -33.12
N ILE A 85 -2.34 17.99 -33.95
CA ILE A 85 -3.13 17.72 -35.15
C ILE A 85 -4.51 17.16 -34.74
N PRO A 86 -5.62 17.75 -35.17
CA PRO A 86 -6.96 17.22 -34.90
C PRO A 86 -7.09 15.73 -35.28
N GLY A 87 -7.72 14.95 -34.38
CA GLY A 87 -7.85 13.49 -34.55
C GLY A 87 -6.66 12.70 -33.99
N ILE A 88 -5.42 13.16 -34.16
CA ILE A 88 -4.24 12.55 -33.51
C ILE A 88 -4.17 12.97 -32.05
N LYS A 89 -4.51 14.23 -31.76
CA LYS A 89 -4.51 14.81 -30.42
C LYS A 89 -5.26 13.96 -29.42
N SER A 90 -6.50 13.59 -29.69
CA SER A 90 -7.35 12.82 -28.78
C SER A 90 -6.80 11.42 -28.48
N ILE A 91 -6.12 10.79 -29.44
CA ILE A 91 -5.50 9.48 -29.28
C ILE A 91 -4.29 9.59 -28.35
N ILE A 92 -3.41 10.57 -28.60
CA ILE A 92 -2.19 10.78 -27.80
C ILE A 92 -2.56 11.22 -26.38
N GLU A 93 -3.50 12.16 -26.21
CA GLU A 93 -3.96 12.59 -24.89
C GLU A 93 -4.59 11.44 -24.10
N LYS A 94 -5.35 10.57 -24.77
CA LYS A 94 -5.88 9.37 -24.12
C LYS A 94 -4.76 8.44 -23.65
N ASP A 95 -3.81 8.10 -24.51
CA ASP A 95 -2.72 7.20 -24.18
C ASP A 95 -1.82 7.77 -23.06
N PHE A 96 -1.57 9.07 -23.10
CA PHE A 96 -0.85 9.80 -22.06
C PHE A 96 -1.58 9.76 -20.71
N ASN A 97 -2.87 10.07 -20.71
CA ASN A 97 -3.68 10.02 -19.50
C ASN A 97 -3.79 8.59 -18.93
N ASP A 98 -3.99 7.59 -19.78
CA ASP A 98 -4.02 6.18 -19.40
C ASP A 98 -2.68 5.73 -18.78
N GLY A 99 -1.57 6.20 -19.36
CA GLY A 99 -0.21 5.95 -18.84
C GLY A 99 -0.01 6.55 -17.46
N LEU A 100 -0.33 7.83 -17.28
CA LEU A 100 -0.22 8.52 -15.99
C LEU A 100 -1.14 7.94 -14.92
N ARG A 101 -2.36 7.54 -15.30
CA ARG A 101 -3.27 6.86 -14.36
C ARG A 101 -2.71 5.51 -13.90
N ALA A 102 -1.99 4.81 -14.75
CA ALA A 102 -1.34 3.55 -14.38
C ALA A 102 -0.14 3.77 -13.45
N MET A 103 0.75 4.70 -13.76
CA MET A 103 1.90 5.12 -12.95
C MET A 103 2.57 6.38 -13.51
N ASP A 104 3.13 7.21 -12.65
CA ASP A 104 4.02 8.32 -13.01
C ASP A 104 5.47 7.91 -12.71
N LEU A 105 6.15 7.37 -13.74
CA LEU A 105 7.53 6.87 -13.61
C LEU A 105 8.53 7.99 -13.33
N ASN A 106 8.28 9.21 -13.83
CA ASN A 106 9.20 10.32 -13.56
C ASN A 106 9.19 10.69 -12.08
N ALA A 107 8.02 10.75 -11.45
CA ALA A 107 7.92 11.00 -10.02
C ALA A 107 8.65 9.93 -9.20
N GLU A 108 8.45 8.64 -9.52
CA GLU A 108 9.12 7.52 -8.85
C GLU A 108 10.65 7.54 -9.00
N LEU A 109 11.16 7.82 -10.22
CA LEU A 109 12.61 7.88 -10.46
C LEU A 109 13.26 9.12 -9.85
N VAL A 110 12.55 10.26 -9.80
CA VAL A 110 13.04 11.48 -9.13
C VAL A 110 13.17 11.25 -7.62
N GLU A 111 12.20 10.59 -6.99
CA GLU A 111 12.29 10.23 -5.57
C GLU A 111 13.38 9.19 -5.32
N ALA A 112 13.54 8.21 -6.21
CA ALA A 112 14.62 7.21 -6.12
C ALA A 112 16.01 7.84 -6.21
N ALA A 113 16.17 8.88 -7.02
CA ALA A 113 17.41 9.64 -7.12
C ALA A 113 17.74 10.45 -5.83
N LYS A 114 16.74 10.62 -4.93
CA LYS A 114 16.88 11.26 -3.62
C LYS A 114 17.00 10.27 -2.45
N ASP A 115 17.46 9.06 -2.73
CA ASP A 115 17.63 7.97 -1.75
C ASP A 115 16.34 7.31 -1.24
N LYS A 116 15.20 7.53 -1.91
CA LYS A 116 13.96 6.82 -1.63
C LYS A 116 13.77 5.70 -2.68
N PRO A 117 13.63 4.43 -2.29
CA PRO A 117 13.50 3.35 -3.27
C PRO A 117 12.23 3.54 -4.12
N VAL A 118 12.28 3.14 -5.40
CA VAL A 118 11.09 3.01 -6.25
C VAL A 118 10.11 2.05 -5.57
N SER A 119 8.82 2.41 -5.51
CA SER A 119 7.82 1.64 -4.78
C SER A 119 7.71 0.19 -5.29
N GLU A 120 7.43 -0.76 -4.38
CA GLU A 120 7.25 -2.17 -4.77
C GLU A 120 6.12 -2.33 -5.80
N ALA A 121 5.06 -1.54 -5.70
CA ALA A 121 3.97 -1.56 -6.67
C ALA A 121 4.46 -1.14 -8.07
N THR A 122 5.31 -0.13 -8.17
CA THR A 122 5.91 0.30 -9.45
C THR A 122 6.88 -0.76 -9.98
N LEU A 123 7.71 -1.36 -9.12
CA LEU A 123 8.59 -2.48 -9.52
C LEU A 123 7.78 -3.65 -10.07
N ALA A 124 6.71 -4.05 -9.39
CA ALA A 124 5.86 -5.15 -9.81
C ALA A 124 5.08 -4.85 -11.10
N LYS A 125 4.63 -3.61 -11.29
CA LYS A 125 4.02 -3.15 -12.56
C LYS A 125 5.02 -3.21 -13.72
N MET A 126 6.24 -2.72 -13.52
CA MET A 126 7.31 -2.78 -14.51
C MET A 126 7.65 -4.24 -14.86
N GLU A 127 7.86 -5.08 -13.86
CA GLU A 127 8.13 -6.52 -14.04
C GLU A 127 7.03 -7.18 -14.88
N TRP A 128 5.76 -6.95 -14.52
CA TRP A 128 4.64 -7.57 -15.21
C TRP A 128 4.57 -7.16 -16.69
N VAL A 129 4.69 -5.86 -17.00
CA VAL A 129 4.56 -5.38 -18.39
C VAL A 129 5.71 -5.81 -19.27
N ILE A 130 6.91 -5.99 -18.70
CA ILE A 130 8.09 -6.50 -19.42
C ILE A 130 7.93 -8.00 -19.67
N LEU A 131 7.62 -8.81 -18.65
CA LEU A 131 7.45 -10.25 -18.80
C LEU A 131 6.30 -10.64 -19.75
N ASN A 132 5.29 -9.79 -19.91
CA ASN A 132 4.15 -10.04 -20.79
C ASN A 132 4.20 -9.23 -22.09
N GLU A 133 5.29 -8.54 -22.39
CA GLU A 133 5.51 -7.76 -23.60
C GLU A 133 4.36 -6.78 -23.96
N THR A 134 3.71 -6.20 -22.91
CA THR A 134 2.52 -5.36 -23.11
C THR A 134 2.87 -3.88 -23.25
N MET A 135 4.10 -3.49 -22.92
CA MET A 135 4.60 -2.11 -23.01
C MET A 135 5.97 -2.07 -23.71
N PRO A 136 6.21 -1.07 -24.58
CA PRO A 136 5.23 -0.10 -25.10
C PRO A 136 4.15 -0.76 -25.96
N PRO A 137 2.93 -0.17 -26.04
CA PRO A 137 1.83 -0.78 -26.80
C PRO A 137 2.16 -0.96 -28.28
N ALA A 138 1.68 -2.04 -28.91
CA ALA A 138 1.98 -2.37 -30.31
C ALA A 138 1.62 -1.22 -31.29
N LYS A 139 0.52 -0.48 -31.04
CA LYS A 139 0.14 0.70 -31.83
C LYS A 139 1.16 1.83 -31.76
N PHE A 140 1.85 1.99 -30.60
CA PHE A 140 2.90 2.98 -30.42
C PHE A 140 4.18 2.55 -31.16
N THR A 141 4.60 1.30 -30.98
CA THR A 141 5.82 0.78 -31.62
C THR A 141 5.70 0.66 -33.15
N ALA A 142 4.48 0.58 -33.68
CA ALA A 142 4.23 0.55 -35.14
C ALA A 142 4.61 1.87 -35.82
N VAL A 143 4.53 3.00 -35.13
CA VAL A 143 4.84 4.34 -35.66
C VAL A 143 6.11 4.96 -35.08
N HIS A 144 6.62 4.41 -33.95
CA HIS A 144 7.86 4.84 -33.30
C HIS A 144 8.89 3.69 -33.38
N TRP A 145 9.56 3.59 -34.53
CA TRP A 145 10.55 2.54 -34.76
C TRP A 145 11.74 2.73 -33.81
N GLY A 146 12.13 1.67 -33.13
CA GLY A 146 13.18 1.70 -32.12
C GLY A 146 12.66 1.91 -30.68
N SER A 147 11.38 2.16 -30.47
CA SER A 147 10.81 2.28 -29.13
C SER A 147 10.53 0.92 -28.44
N ARG A 148 10.71 -0.20 -29.13
CA ARG A 148 10.58 -1.54 -28.51
C ARG A 148 11.66 -1.72 -27.46
N VAL A 149 11.27 -2.37 -26.37
CA VAL A 149 12.23 -2.87 -25.38
C VAL A 149 12.96 -4.06 -25.98
N SER A 150 14.28 -4.01 -26.01
CA SER A 150 15.11 -5.13 -26.48
C SER A 150 15.27 -6.19 -25.42
N SER A 151 15.65 -7.42 -25.77
CA SER A 151 15.95 -8.47 -24.77
C SER A 151 17.08 -8.09 -23.81
N GLU A 152 17.99 -7.20 -24.22
CA GLU A 152 19.02 -6.65 -23.34
C GLU A 152 18.42 -5.66 -22.35
N ASP A 153 17.54 -4.74 -22.81
CA ASP A 153 16.81 -3.80 -21.95
C ASP A 153 15.93 -4.53 -20.95
N GLU A 154 15.18 -5.56 -21.41
CA GLU A 154 14.36 -6.43 -20.55
C GLU A 154 15.20 -7.02 -19.41
N LYS A 155 16.34 -7.61 -19.76
CA LYS A 155 17.24 -8.19 -18.76
C LYS A 155 17.73 -7.14 -17.77
N VAL A 156 18.11 -5.95 -18.23
CA VAL A 156 18.59 -4.85 -17.36
C VAL A 156 17.49 -4.42 -16.39
N ILE A 157 16.25 -4.25 -16.87
CA ILE A 157 15.10 -3.85 -16.05
C ILE A 157 14.78 -4.95 -15.03
N LEU A 158 14.65 -6.21 -15.46
CA LEU A 158 14.27 -7.33 -14.59
C LEU A 158 15.32 -7.61 -13.51
N ASP A 159 16.60 -7.54 -13.86
CA ASP A 159 17.70 -7.70 -12.89
C ASP A 159 17.70 -6.57 -11.86
N TRP A 160 17.42 -5.32 -12.30
CA TRP A 160 17.31 -4.20 -11.39
C TRP A 160 16.09 -4.30 -10.47
N VAL A 161 14.94 -4.71 -10.99
CA VAL A 161 13.72 -4.95 -10.19
C VAL A 161 13.99 -5.97 -9.09
N LYS A 162 14.61 -7.11 -9.43
CA LYS A 162 14.95 -8.15 -8.45
C LYS A 162 15.90 -7.65 -7.37
N GLU A 163 16.94 -6.91 -7.75
CA GLU A 163 17.93 -6.37 -6.80
C GLU A 163 17.32 -5.31 -5.90
N THR A 164 16.48 -4.42 -6.46
CA THR A 164 15.80 -3.38 -5.68
C THR A 164 14.79 -4.00 -4.70
N ARG A 165 14.02 -5.00 -5.16
CA ARG A 165 13.11 -5.76 -4.31
C ARG A 165 13.86 -6.45 -3.18
N ALA A 166 14.95 -7.14 -3.48
CA ALA A 166 15.76 -7.83 -2.48
C ALA A 166 16.37 -6.86 -1.45
N ALA A 167 16.76 -5.67 -1.87
CA ALA A 167 17.41 -4.68 -1.00
C ALA A 167 16.41 -3.96 -0.07
N HIS A 168 15.18 -3.71 -0.52
CA HIS A 168 14.26 -2.80 0.18
C HIS A 168 12.93 -3.44 0.62
N TYR A 169 12.50 -4.52 -0.01
CA TYR A 169 11.15 -5.09 0.19
C TYR A 169 11.16 -6.54 0.65
N ALA A 170 12.26 -7.26 0.46
CA ALA A 170 12.39 -8.62 0.97
C ALA A 170 12.44 -8.62 2.50
N THR A 171 11.66 -9.50 3.11
CA THR A 171 11.64 -9.64 4.58
C THR A 171 12.80 -10.48 5.11
N GLY A 172 13.57 -11.13 4.23
CA GLY A 172 14.61 -12.09 4.60
C GLY A 172 14.09 -13.43 5.13
N LEU A 173 12.76 -13.62 5.15
CA LEU A 173 12.11 -14.82 5.70
C LEU A 173 11.73 -15.82 4.63
N ALA A 174 11.64 -15.40 3.37
CA ALA A 174 11.34 -16.28 2.24
C ALA A 174 12.52 -17.21 1.95
N SER A 175 12.22 -18.43 1.49
CA SER A 175 13.26 -19.37 1.02
C SER A 175 14.01 -18.79 -0.18
N PRO A 176 15.25 -19.22 -0.47
CA PRO A 176 16.01 -18.73 -1.62
C PRO A 176 15.26 -18.86 -2.95
N ALA A 177 14.47 -19.92 -3.12
CA ALA A 177 13.67 -20.16 -4.33
C ALA A 177 12.54 -19.12 -4.50
N ARG A 178 12.09 -18.48 -3.42
CA ARG A 178 10.95 -17.55 -3.37
C ARG A 178 11.31 -16.15 -2.88
N ALA A 179 12.60 -15.87 -2.72
CA ALA A 179 13.08 -14.59 -2.20
C ALA A 179 12.69 -13.37 -3.06
N ASN A 180 12.48 -13.60 -4.37
CA ASN A 180 12.12 -12.55 -5.32
C ASN A 180 10.62 -12.48 -5.64
N GLU A 181 9.77 -13.25 -4.93
CA GLU A 181 8.32 -13.14 -5.12
C GLU A 181 7.84 -11.72 -4.73
N PRO A 182 6.90 -11.13 -5.47
CA PRO A 182 6.35 -9.81 -5.15
C PRO A 182 5.57 -9.81 -3.82
N LEU A 183 5.10 -10.97 -3.37
CA LEU A 183 4.49 -11.17 -2.07
C LEU A 183 5.52 -11.76 -1.11
N GLN A 184 5.60 -11.20 0.09
CA GLN A 184 6.58 -11.59 1.10
C GLN A 184 5.92 -12.09 2.38
N PRO A 185 6.56 -13.04 3.11
CA PRO A 185 6.00 -13.52 4.38
C PRO A 185 6.06 -12.45 5.46
N LEU A 186 5.08 -12.46 6.37
CA LEU A 186 5.09 -11.61 7.55
C LEU A 186 6.15 -12.05 8.56
N PRO A 187 6.76 -11.11 9.31
CA PRO A 187 7.53 -11.43 10.51
C PRO A 187 6.60 -11.98 11.59
N ASP A 188 7.14 -12.86 12.45
CA ASP A 188 6.34 -13.47 13.54
C ASP A 188 5.90 -12.44 14.60
N LYS A 189 6.65 -11.35 14.75
CA LYS A 189 6.35 -10.22 15.65
C LYS A 189 7.04 -8.95 15.16
N LEU A 190 6.53 -7.82 15.60
CA LEU A 190 7.19 -6.52 15.45
C LEU A 190 7.80 -6.08 16.79
N PRO A 191 8.82 -5.23 16.79
CA PRO A 191 9.27 -4.55 17.99
C PRO A 191 8.18 -3.58 18.47
N VAL A 192 7.75 -3.74 19.72
CA VAL A 192 6.74 -2.90 20.36
C VAL A 192 7.16 -2.59 21.81
N ASP A 193 6.75 -1.43 22.30
CA ASP A 193 6.79 -1.15 23.73
C ASP A 193 5.62 -1.89 24.41
N ALA A 194 5.93 -2.95 25.12
CA ALA A 194 4.91 -3.82 25.75
C ALA A 194 4.03 -3.09 26.76
N ALA A 195 4.58 -2.10 27.48
CA ALA A 195 3.82 -1.34 28.46
C ALA A 195 2.83 -0.40 27.78
N LYS A 196 3.25 0.30 26.72
CA LYS A 196 2.37 1.11 25.88
C LYS A 196 1.30 0.27 25.19
N ALA A 197 1.69 -0.87 24.61
CA ALA A 197 0.75 -1.76 23.92
C ALA A 197 -0.33 -2.30 24.88
N ALA A 198 0.01 -2.64 26.11
CA ALA A 198 -0.96 -3.07 27.12
C ALA A 198 -1.95 -1.97 27.53
N LEU A 199 -1.49 -0.71 27.59
CA LEU A 199 -2.39 0.44 27.80
C LEU A 199 -3.28 0.67 26.56
N GLY A 200 -2.72 0.55 25.36
CA GLY A 200 -3.42 0.70 24.11
C GLY A 200 -4.51 -0.35 23.92
N GLU A 201 -4.28 -1.60 24.32
CA GLU A 201 -5.29 -2.67 24.29
C GLU A 201 -6.51 -2.32 25.15
N LYS A 202 -6.28 -1.79 26.36
CA LYS A 202 -7.36 -1.31 27.22
C LYS A 202 -8.10 -0.15 26.57
N LEU A 203 -7.38 0.84 26.03
CA LEU A 203 -7.98 1.99 25.36
C LEU A 203 -8.77 1.60 24.09
N PHE A 204 -8.26 0.66 23.30
CA PHE A 204 -8.93 0.17 22.09
C PHE A 204 -10.30 -0.42 22.39
N SER A 205 -10.50 -0.97 23.58
CA SER A 205 -11.76 -1.53 24.07
C SER A 205 -12.56 -0.58 24.97
N ASP A 206 -12.04 0.62 25.26
CA ASP A 206 -12.63 1.53 26.23
C ASP A 206 -13.71 2.42 25.61
N LYS A 207 -14.94 2.22 26.05
CA LYS A 207 -16.11 2.99 25.56
C LYS A 207 -16.09 4.46 25.98
N ARG A 208 -15.28 4.85 26.98
CA ARG A 208 -15.10 6.24 27.39
C ARG A 208 -14.47 7.11 26.29
N LEU A 209 -13.92 6.50 25.24
CA LEU A 209 -13.45 7.22 24.06
C LEU A 209 -14.60 7.76 23.18
N SER A 210 -15.84 7.29 23.35
CA SER A 210 -17.01 7.84 22.65
C SER A 210 -17.77 8.86 23.51
N GLY A 211 -18.49 9.78 22.84
CA GLY A 211 -19.17 10.90 23.49
C GLY A 211 -20.23 10.47 24.50
N ASP A 212 -20.91 9.35 24.27
CA ASP A 212 -21.95 8.80 25.16
C ASP A 212 -21.54 7.51 25.90
N ASN A 213 -20.27 7.10 25.82
CA ASN A 213 -19.71 5.89 26.41
C ASN A 213 -20.34 4.58 25.89
N THR A 214 -20.85 4.55 24.66
CA THR A 214 -21.48 3.35 24.08
C THR A 214 -20.54 2.57 23.16
N LEU A 215 -19.58 3.22 22.51
CA LEU A 215 -18.70 2.65 21.48
C LEU A 215 -17.21 2.74 21.83
N SER A 216 -16.47 1.77 21.36
CA SER A 216 -15.00 1.73 21.38
C SER A 216 -14.49 1.34 20.00
N CYS A 217 -13.16 1.35 19.76
CA CYS A 217 -12.58 0.86 18.51
C CYS A 217 -12.99 -0.61 18.25
N ALA A 218 -12.98 -1.45 19.30
CA ALA A 218 -13.39 -2.85 19.24
C ALA A 218 -14.87 -3.06 18.84
N SER A 219 -15.71 -2.02 18.91
CA SER A 219 -17.11 -2.12 18.47
C SER A 219 -17.24 -2.35 16.96
N CYS A 220 -16.37 -1.68 16.17
CA CYS A 220 -16.33 -1.81 14.71
C CYS A 220 -15.16 -2.65 14.21
N HIS A 221 -14.15 -2.90 15.06
CA HIS A 221 -12.94 -3.65 14.73
C HIS A 221 -12.76 -4.85 15.67
N SER A 222 -13.77 -5.73 15.69
CA SER A 222 -13.76 -6.94 16.53
C SER A 222 -12.70 -7.95 16.09
N TYR A 223 -11.90 -8.43 17.02
CA TYR A 223 -10.88 -9.45 16.72
C TYR A 223 -11.49 -10.78 16.26
N ASP A 224 -12.67 -11.15 16.78
CA ASP A 224 -13.41 -12.35 16.37
C ASP A 224 -13.92 -12.27 14.94
N LYS A 225 -14.04 -11.05 14.39
CA LYS A 225 -14.44 -10.77 13.02
C LYS A 225 -13.27 -10.28 12.16
N ALA A 226 -12.09 -10.76 12.47
CA ALA A 226 -10.87 -10.40 11.74
C ALA A 226 -10.60 -8.88 11.66
N GLY A 227 -10.89 -8.13 12.74
CA GLY A 227 -10.63 -6.70 12.86
C GLY A 227 -11.62 -5.82 12.10
N THR A 228 -12.81 -6.34 11.80
CA THR A 228 -13.95 -5.63 11.20
C THR A 228 -15.22 -5.88 12.01
N ASP A 229 -16.37 -5.37 11.58
CA ASP A 229 -17.69 -5.76 12.11
C ASP A 229 -18.49 -6.64 11.14
N ASN A 230 -17.95 -6.91 9.94
CA ASN A 230 -18.60 -7.61 8.84
C ASN A 230 -19.91 -6.94 8.38
N SER A 231 -20.05 -5.64 8.60
CA SER A 231 -21.19 -4.84 8.19
C SER A 231 -20.85 -4.03 6.95
N ARG A 232 -21.84 -3.70 6.14
CA ARG A 232 -21.64 -2.80 5.02
C ARG A 232 -21.08 -1.45 5.49
N PHE A 233 -21.76 -0.86 6.47
CA PHE A 233 -21.34 0.34 7.17
C PHE A 233 -21.50 0.08 8.67
N SER A 234 -20.52 0.49 9.45
CA SER A 234 -20.58 0.37 10.90
C SER A 234 -21.63 1.31 11.50
N GLU A 235 -22.34 0.83 12.51
CA GLU A 235 -23.22 1.67 13.29
C GLU A 235 -22.39 2.51 14.27
N GLY A 236 -22.45 3.81 14.10
CA GLY A 236 -21.81 4.78 14.97
C GLY A 236 -22.71 5.25 16.10
N ILE A 237 -22.24 6.29 16.80
CA ILE A 237 -22.94 6.87 17.95
C ILE A 237 -24.38 7.26 17.60
N ARG A 238 -25.33 6.96 18.50
CA ARG A 238 -26.74 7.28 18.35
C ARG A 238 -27.39 6.65 17.12
N GLY A 239 -26.93 5.49 16.67
CA GLY A 239 -27.48 4.77 15.52
C GLY A 239 -27.19 5.44 14.17
N GLN A 240 -26.15 6.28 14.07
CA GLN A 240 -25.75 6.90 12.82
C GLN A 240 -24.92 5.95 11.97
N PHE A 241 -24.94 6.14 10.66
CA PHE A 241 -24.13 5.37 9.71
C PHE A 241 -23.34 6.30 8.81
N GLY A 242 -22.07 5.95 8.56
CA GLY A 242 -21.28 6.54 7.49
C GLY A 242 -21.57 5.89 6.14
N ASP A 243 -20.75 6.19 5.15
CA ASP A 243 -20.85 5.66 3.78
C ASP A 243 -19.61 4.88 3.35
N ILE A 244 -18.81 4.39 4.34
CA ILE A 244 -17.57 3.66 4.10
C ILE A 244 -17.51 2.38 4.95
N ASN A 245 -17.05 1.30 4.34
CA ASN A 245 -16.83 0.02 5.00
C ASN A 245 -15.61 0.08 5.93
N ALA A 246 -15.72 -0.45 7.15
CA ALA A 246 -14.64 -0.49 8.11
C ALA A 246 -13.53 -1.46 7.65
N PRO A 247 -12.32 -0.97 7.32
CA PRO A 247 -11.22 -1.84 6.96
C PRO A 247 -10.70 -2.59 8.18
N THR A 248 -10.11 -3.77 7.96
CA THR A 248 -9.49 -4.52 9.05
C THR A 248 -8.35 -3.75 9.73
N THR A 249 -8.26 -3.83 11.06
CA THR A 249 -7.12 -3.36 11.85
C THR A 249 -5.95 -4.35 11.82
N PHE A 250 -6.19 -5.63 11.50
CA PHE A 250 -5.09 -6.58 11.37
C PHE A 250 -4.18 -6.20 10.19
N ASN A 251 -2.87 -6.21 10.46
CA ASN A 251 -1.81 -5.86 9.52
C ASN A 251 -1.84 -4.40 9.04
N ALA A 252 -2.66 -3.53 9.64
CA ALA A 252 -2.76 -2.11 9.27
C ALA A 252 -1.43 -1.35 9.47
N VAL A 253 -0.56 -1.81 10.35
CA VAL A 253 0.79 -1.26 10.59
C VAL A 253 1.67 -1.25 9.33
N PHE A 254 1.38 -2.09 8.35
CA PHE A 254 2.14 -2.17 7.09
C PHE A 254 1.59 -1.26 5.99
N ASN A 255 0.49 -0.56 6.21
CA ASN A 255 -0.07 0.37 5.25
C ASN A 255 0.79 1.64 5.15
N VAL A 256 1.01 2.14 3.94
CA VAL A 256 1.75 3.38 3.67
C VAL A 256 1.03 4.61 4.22
N LYS A 257 -0.28 4.56 4.34
CA LYS A 257 -1.20 5.53 4.91
C LYS A 257 -2.40 4.81 5.51
N GLN A 258 -3.14 5.43 6.42
CA GLN A 258 -4.34 4.85 6.99
C GLN A 258 -5.62 5.45 6.36
N PHE A 259 -6.76 4.77 6.58
CA PHE A 259 -8.04 4.96 5.89
C PHE A 259 -8.02 4.60 4.40
N TRP A 260 -9.18 4.46 3.79
CA TRP A 260 -9.33 4.20 2.36
C TRP A 260 -8.78 5.33 1.49
N ASN A 261 -8.94 6.57 1.93
CA ASN A 261 -8.49 7.78 1.23
C ASN A 261 -7.12 8.30 1.68
N GLY A 262 -6.42 7.59 2.57
CA GLY A 262 -5.06 7.94 2.98
C GLY A 262 -4.92 9.21 3.81
N ARG A 263 -6.00 9.70 4.45
CA ARG A 263 -6.02 10.97 5.18
C ARG A 263 -5.16 10.99 6.45
N ALA A 264 -4.77 9.82 6.98
CA ALA A 264 -3.84 9.75 8.12
C ALA A 264 -2.49 9.14 7.69
N ALA A 265 -1.40 9.73 8.17
CA ALA A 265 -0.04 9.34 7.80
C ALA A 265 0.36 7.98 8.39
N ASP A 266 -0.09 7.68 9.59
CA ASP A 266 0.26 6.49 10.35
C ASP A 266 -0.88 6.05 11.28
N LEU A 267 -0.63 5.03 12.11
CA LEU A 267 -1.60 4.49 13.08
C LEU A 267 -1.92 5.51 14.18
N GLN A 268 -0.96 6.30 14.63
CA GLN A 268 -1.16 7.28 15.69
C GLN A 268 -2.09 8.40 15.24
N GLU A 269 -1.88 8.94 14.06
CA GLU A 269 -2.77 9.95 13.48
C GLU A 269 -4.16 9.37 13.21
N GLN A 270 -4.22 8.12 12.73
CA GLN A 270 -5.48 7.44 12.50
C GLN A 270 -6.29 7.30 13.79
N ALA A 271 -5.66 6.87 14.90
CA ALA A 271 -6.33 6.65 16.18
C ALA A 271 -6.97 7.93 16.76
N GLY A 272 -6.54 9.10 16.30
CA GLY A 272 -7.12 10.39 16.70
C GLY A 272 -8.41 10.76 15.97
N GLY A 273 -8.70 10.15 14.82
CA GLY A 273 -9.84 10.51 13.97
C GLY A 273 -11.20 10.03 14.50
N PRO A 274 -11.42 8.72 14.65
CA PRO A 274 -12.70 8.14 15.03
C PRO A 274 -13.31 8.70 16.32
N PRO A 275 -12.56 8.91 17.42
CA PRO A 275 -13.12 9.49 18.65
C PRO A 275 -13.79 10.85 18.44
N MET A 276 -13.23 11.68 17.54
CA MET A 276 -13.73 13.03 17.26
C MET A 276 -14.75 13.07 16.13
N ASN A 277 -14.93 11.98 15.38
CA ASN A 277 -15.87 11.95 14.27
C ASN A 277 -17.33 11.94 14.81
N PRO A 278 -18.16 12.93 14.48
CA PRO A 278 -19.51 13.05 15.03
C PRO A 278 -20.45 11.93 14.60
N ILE A 279 -20.13 11.20 13.53
CA ILE A 279 -20.90 10.04 13.05
C ILE A 279 -20.41 8.75 13.70
N GLU A 280 -19.11 8.62 13.99
CA GLU A 280 -18.50 7.40 14.53
C GLU A 280 -18.61 7.36 16.05
N MET A 281 -17.73 8.05 16.79
CA MET A 281 -17.68 7.99 18.26
C MET A 281 -18.10 9.29 18.94
N GLY A 282 -18.11 10.43 18.26
CA GLY A 282 -18.78 11.67 18.61
C GLY A 282 -18.36 12.36 19.91
N SER A 283 -17.13 12.16 20.39
CA SER A 283 -16.57 12.95 21.48
C SER A 283 -16.25 14.36 20.98
N LYS A 284 -16.46 15.35 21.84
CA LYS A 284 -16.27 16.75 21.50
C LYS A 284 -14.81 17.12 21.28
N ASP A 285 -13.96 16.67 22.19
CA ASP A 285 -12.52 16.96 22.21
C ASP A 285 -11.78 16.00 23.16
N TRP A 286 -10.45 16.05 23.12
CA TRP A 286 -9.63 15.25 24.04
C TRP A 286 -9.83 15.61 25.51
N HIS A 287 -10.26 16.81 25.82
CA HIS A 287 -10.50 17.20 27.21
C HIS A 287 -11.67 16.43 27.84
N GLU A 288 -12.77 16.26 27.06
CA GLU A 288 -13.90 15.40 27.46
C GLU A 288 -13.46 13.95 27.70
N ILE A 289 -12.69 13.36 26.77
CA ILE A 289 -12.20 11.98 26.89
C ILE A 289 -11.32 11.83 28.12
N ILE A 290 -10.34 12.74 28.28
CA ILE A 290 -9.39 12.71 29.40
C ILE A 290 -10.11 12.84 30.74
N ALA A 291 -11.12 13.71 30.84
CA ALA A 291 -11.91 13.84 32.08
C ALA A 291 -12.56 12.51 32.48
N LYS A 292 -13.17 11.79 31.51
CA LYS A 292 -13.77 10.47 31.75
C LYS A 292 -12.75 9.40 32.14
N LEU A 293 -11.57 9.39 31.50
CA LEU A 293 -10.51 8.41 31.79
C LEU A 293 -9.86 8.67 33.15
N ALA A 294 -9.67 9.95 33.52
CA ALA A 294 -8.99 10.36 34.74
C ALA A 294 -9.75 9.99 36.04
N ASP A 295 -11.06 9.75 35.96
CA ASP A 295 -11.86 9.25 37.07
C ASP A 295 -11.45 7.84 37.53
N ASP A 296 -10.75 7.09 36.68
CA ASP A 296 -10.19 5.78 37.02
C ASP A 296 -8.76 5.94 37.58
N ALA A 297 -8.68 5.94 38.91
CA ALA A 297 -7.42 6.17 39.60
C ALA A 297 -6.36 5.09 39.33
N GLU A 298 -6.78 3.82 39.19
CA GLU A 298 -5.88 2.70 38.90
C GLU A 298 -5.35 2.82 37.46
N PHE A 299 -6.20 3.06 36.51
CA PHE A 299 -5.79 3.23 35.12
C PHE A 299 -4.93 4.49 34.94
N THR A 300 -5.25 5.57 35.65
CA THR A 300 -4.45 6.81 35.65
C THR A 300 -3.04 6.55 36.22
N ALA A 301 -2.92 5.79 37.32
CA ALA A 301 -1.61 5.45 37.88
C ALA A 301 -0.80 4.58 36.93
N ALA A 302 -1.42 3.56 36.29
CA ALA A 302 -0.77 2.71 35.29
C ALA A 302 -0.33 3.53 34.05
N PHE A 303 -1.18 4.46 33.59
CA PHE A 303 -0.89 5.32 32.45
C PHE A 303 0.30 6.26 32.72
N LYS A 304 0.33 6.90 33.91
CA LYS A 304 1.44 7.76 34.35
C LYS A 304 2.77 7.02 34.55
N ALA A 305 2.73 5.74 34.84
CA ALA A 305 3.93 4.92 34.94
C ALA A 305 4.64 4.74 33.59
N VAL A 306 3.90 4.88 32.47
CA VAL A 306 4.42 4.77 31.09
C VAL A 306 4.63 6.15 30.46
N PHE A 307 3.67 7.06 30.68
CA PHE A 307 3.70 8.44 30.17
C PHE A 307 3.82 9.43 31.33
N ALA A 308 5.03 9.90 31.58
CA ALA A 308 5.32 10.75 32.75
C ALA A 308 4.50 12.05 32.83
N ASP A 309 4.11 12.59 31.67
CA ASP A 309 3.23 13.76 31.52
C ASP A 309 1.72 13.42 31.62
N GLY A 310 1.39 12.14 31.76
CA GLY A 310 0.04 11.65 32.00
C GLY A 310 -0.87 11.68 30.76
N TRP A 311 -2.15 11.93 30.99
CA TRP A 311 -3.17 11.91 29.95
C TRP A 311 -3.03 13.10 29.00
N THR A 312 -2.75 12.79 27.73
CA THR A 312 -2.84 13.70 26.59
C THR A 312 -3.44 12.97 25.39
N GLY A 313 -4.03 13.68 24.43
CA GLY A 313 -4.50 13.05 23.19
C GLY A 313 -3.37 12.31 22.45
N ALA A 314 -2.17 12.90 22.44
CA ALA A 314 -1.00 12.30 21.81
C ALA A 314 -0.58 10.97 22.50
N ASN A 315 -0.57 10.93 23.83
CA ASN A 315 -0.22 9.71 24.56
C ASN A 315 -1.28 8.61 24.44
N ILE A 316 -2.56 8.98 24.38
CA ILE A 316 -3.67 8.05 24.15
C ILE A 316 -3.53 7.42 22.76
N THR A 317 -3.32 8.23 21.73
CA THR A 317 -3.17 7.73 20.34
C THR A 317 -1.86 6.97 20.13
N ASP A 318 -0.76 7.35 20.79
CA ASP A 318 0.50 6.60 20.77
C ASP A 318 0.33 5.19 21.39
N ALA A 319 -0.35 5.10 22.54
CA ALA A 319 -0.63 3.80 23.16
C ALA A 319 -1.52 2.91 22.27
N ILE A 320 -2.58 3.47 21.66
CA ILE A 320 -3.44 2.73 20.73
C ILE A 320 -2.64 2.26 19.51
N ALA A 321 -1.84 3.14 18.90
CA ALA A 321 -1.01 2.79 17.76
C ALA A 321 0.02 1.68 18.11
N GLU A 322 0.60 1.74 19.31
CA GLU A 322 1.54 0.72 19.77
C GLU A 322 0.86 -0.65 19.98
N HIS A 323 -0.39 -0.66 20.45
CA HIS A 323 -1.20 -1.87 20.49
C HIS A 323 -1.51 -2.39 19.09
N GLU A 324 -1.92 -1.53 18.15
CA GLU A 324 -2.23 -1.95 16.78
C GLU A 324 -1.04 -2.57 16.04
N LYS A 325 0.21 -2.23 16.41
CA LYS A 325 1.40 -2.92 15.90
C LYS A 325 1.45 -4.39 16.31
N THR A 326 0.76 -4.79 17.39
CA THR A 326 0.66 -6.20 17.80
C THR A 326 -0.36 -6.98 16.98
N LEU A 327 -1.25 -6.29 16.27
CA LEU A 327 -2.30 -6.89 15.46
C LEU A 327 -1.77 -7.35 14.09
N ILE A 328 -0.81 -8.25 14.08
CA ILE A 328 -0.30 -8.90 12.88
C ILE A 328 -0.68 -10.38 12.85
N THR A 329 -0.84 -10.93 11.65
CA THR A 329 -1.30 -12.31 11.45
C THR A 329 -0.30 -13.11 10.60
N PRO A 330 0.90 -13.44 11.15
CA PRO A 330 1.88 -14.26 10.47
C PRO A 330 1.41 -15.71 10.32
N ASN A 331 2.28 -16.55 9.74
CA ASN A 331 2.12 -18.00 9.65
C ASN A 331 0.88 -18.47 8.90
N SER A 332 0.38 -17.65 7.97
CA SER A 332 -0.60 -18.13 6.99
C SER A 332 -0.02 -19.33 6.22
N ARG A 333 -0.88 -20.16 5.63
CA ARG A 333 -0.43 -21.29 4.79
C ARG A 333 0.48 -20.80 3.66
N PHE A 334 0.17 -19.64 3.07
CA PHE A 334 1.00 -19.02 2.06
C PHE A 334 2.36 -18.52 2.63
N ASP A 335 2.40 -17.97 3.84
CA ASP A 335 3.68 -17.61 4.48
C ASP A 335 4.57 -18.84 4.70
N LYS A 336 3.99 -19.95 5.14
CA LYS A 336 4.73 -21.22 5.32
C LYS A 336 5.30 -21.71 3.99
N TRP A 337 4.52 -21.60 2.93
CA TRP A 337 4.98 -21.94 1.56
C TRP A 337 6.10 -21.01 1.10
N LEU A 338 5.97 -19.70 1.28
CA LEU A 338 7.04 -18.74 0.96
C LEU A 338 8.33 -19.02 1.74
N LYS A 339 8.21 -19.46 2.99
CA LYS A 339 9.35 -19.86 3.86
C LYS A 339 9.95 -21.21 3.47
N GLY A 340 9.37 -21.96 2.53
CA GLY A 340 9.93 -23.20 1.95
C GLY A 340 9.19 -24.50 2.27
N ASP A 341 8.04 -24.44 2.94
CA ASP A 341 7.17 -25.62 3.13
C ASP A 341 6.30 -25.82 1.91
N ASP A 342 6.74 -26.69 0.98
CA ASP A 342 6.04 -26.98 -0.26
C ASP A 342 4.68 -27.65 -0.05
N SER A 343 4.45 -28.24 1.13
CA SER A 343 3.21 -28.91 1.48
C SER A 343 2.14 -27.97 2.08
N ALA A 344 2.51 -26.73 2.43
CA ALA A 344 1.63 -25.79 3.11
C ALA A 344 0.41 -25.36 2.29
N ILE A 345 0.53 -25.36 0.97
CA ILE A 345 -0.56 -25.08 0.03
C ILE A 345 -0.64 -26.15 -1.06
N THR A 346 -1.84 -26.42 -1.54
CA THR A 346 -2.09 -27.40 -2.60
C THR A 346 -1.60 -26.90 -3.97
N LYS A 347 -1.48 -27.81 -4.95
CA LYS A 347 -1.14 -27.43 -6.33
C LYS A 347 -2.18 -26.47 -6.95
N ALA A 348 -3.46 -26.65 -6.65
CA ALA A 348 -4.52 -25.76 -7.13
C ALA A 348 -4.38 -24.34 -6.52
N GLU A 349 -4.01 -24.25 -5.26
CA GLU A 349 -3.74 -22.96 -4.61
C GLU A 349 -2.46 -22.28 -5.12
N GLN A 350 -1.43 -23.07 -5.48
CA GLN A 350 -0.24 -22.56 -6.17
C GLN A 350 -0.61 -22.05 -7.57
N GLU A 351 -1.42 -22.78 -8.32
CA GLU A 351 -1.93 -22.33 -9.61
C GLU A 351 -2.77 -21.06 -9.45
N GLY A 352 -3.59 -20.96 -8.41
CA GLY A 352 -4.33 -19.75 -8.06
C GLY A 352 -3.41 -18.54 -7.84
N TYR A 353 -2.25 -18.74 -7.22
CA TYR A 353 -1.24 -17.70 -7.10
C TYR A 353 -0.64 -17.30 -8.46
N GLU A 354 -0.37 -18.26 -9.34
CA GLU A 354 0.08 -17.96 -10.70
C GLU A 354 -0.98 -17.18 -11.49
N ARG A 355 -2.28 -17.54 -11.38
CA ARG A 355 -3.37 -16.75 -11.97
C ARG A 355 -3.45 -15.35 -11.38
N PHE A 356 -3.28 -15.19 -10.07
CA PHE A 356 -3.22 -13.89 -9.40
C PHE A 356 -2.10 -12.99 -9.98
N LYS A 357 -0.93 -13.55 -10.28
CA LYS A 357 0.15 -12.85 -11.00
C LYS A 357 -0.22 -12.58 -12.45
N GLN A 358 -0.72 -13.57 -13.16
CA GLN A 358 -1.08 -13.46 -14.58
C GLN A 358 -2.12 -12.37 -14.83
N TYR A 359 -3.16 -12.28 -14.00
CA TYR A 359 -4.20 -11.27 -14.08
C TYR A 359 -3.82 -9.92 -13.45
N ARG A 360 -2.54 -9.66 -13.19
CA ARG A 360 -1.96 -8.41 -12.69
C ARG A 360 -2.34 -8.03 -11.26
N CYS A 361 -2.98 -8.90 -10.49
CA CYS A 361 -3.35 -8.58 -9.11
C CYS A 361 -2.12 -8.25 -8.26
N SER A 362 -1.03 -9.02 -8.43
CA SER A 362 0.25 -8.80 -7.76
C SER A 362 1.02 -7.55 -8.23
N SER A 363 0.50 -6.76 -9.17
CA SER A 363 1.11 -5.48 -9.54
C SER A 363 0.69 -4.31 -8.63
N CYS A 364 -0.38 -4.50 -7.83
CA CYS A 364 -0.87 -3.54 -6.85
C CYS A 364 -0.94 -4.15 -5.46
N HIS A 365 -1.37 -5.41 -5.35
CA HIS A 365 -1.38 -6.18 -4.11
C HIS A 365 -0.01 -6.84 -3.89
N VAL A 366 0.95 -6.07 -3.40
CA VAL A 366 2.37 -6.44 -3.24
C VAL A 366 2.82 -6.46 -1.79
N GLY A 367 4.04 -6.94 -1.57
CA GLY A 367 4.74 -6.89 -0.30
C GLY A 367 4.19 -7.85 0.75
N LYS A 368 4.58 -7.64 2.00
CA LYS A 368 4.26 -8.54 3.11
C LYS A 368 2.80 -8.49 3.55
N SER A 369 2.10 -7.37 3.36
CA SER A 369 0.66 -7.25 3.65
C SER A 369 -0.24 -7.61 2.47
N VAL A 370 0.33 -7.93 1.30
CA VAL A 370 -0.42 -8.22 0.07
C VAL A 370 -1.35 -7.05 -0.29
N GLY A 371 -0.78 -5.85 -0.32
CA GLY A 371 -1.46 -4.55 -0.51
C GLY A 371 -1.02 -3.53 0.53
N GLY A 372 -1.74 -2.41 0.63
CA GLY A 372 -1.45 -1.33 1.57
C GLY A 372 -0.32 -0.39 1.14
N GLN A 373 0.32 -0.61 -0.01
CA GLN A 373 1.58 0.05 -0.39
C GLN A 373 1.42 1.14 -1.45
N SER A 374 0.26 1.27 -2.07
CA SER A 374 -0.01 2.25 -3.14
C SER A 374 -1.45 2.74 -3.12
N PHE A 375 -1.70 3.75 -3.95
CA PHE A 375 -3.04 4.27 -4.25
C PHE A 375 -3.33 4.03 -5.72
N GLU A 376 -4.46 3.37 -6.01
CA GLU A 376 -4.83 3.00 -7.37
C GLU A 376 -6.25 3.47 -7.71
N TYR A 377 -6.48 3.72 -9.00
CA TYR A 377 -7.81 4.07 -9.49
C TYR A 377 -8.69 2.83 -9.55
N MET A 378 -9.87 2.88 -8.93
CA MET A 378 -10.85 1.79 -8.98
C MET A 378 -11.48 1.63 -10.38
N ASP A 379 -11.42 2.68 -11.20
CA ASP A 379 -11.91 2.77 -12.56
C ASP A 379 -10.79 2.86 -13.60
N LEU A 380 -9.65 2.19 -13.37
CA LEU A 380 -8.45 2.30 -14.23
C LEU A 380 -8.70 1.88 -15.67
N LYS A 381 -9.53 0.86 -15.92
CA LYS A 381 -9.81 0.28 -17.25
C LYS A 381 -11.24 0.46 -17.70
N LYS A 382 -12.19 0.49 -16.79
CA LYS A 382 -13.61 0.70 -17.07
C LYS A 382 -14.21 1.49 -15.92
N ASP A 383 -15.21 2.32 -16.19
CA ASP A 383 -15.87 3.14 -15.18
C ASP A 383 -16.76 2.28 -14.26
N TYR A 384 -16.17 1.92 -13.10
CA TYR A 384 -16.85 1.13 -12.06
C TYR A 384 -18.03 1.90 -11.45
N PHE A 385 -17.85 3.19 -11.22
CA PHE A 385 -18.83 4.01 -10.50
C PHE A 385 -20.07 4.28 -11.34
N ALA A 386 -19.89 4.51 -12.66
CA ALA A 386 -21.03 4.64 -13.59
C ALA A 386 -21.81 3.32 -13.71
N ASP A 387 -21.12 2.18 -13.81
CA ASP A 387 -21.78 0.86 -13.91
C ASP A 387 -22.47 0.46 -12.60
N ARG A 388 -21.88 0.75 -11.44
CA ARG A 388 -22.47 0.47 -10.13
C ARG A 388 -23.69 1.36 -9.85
N GLY A 389 -23.64 2.62 -10.26
CA GLY A 389 -24.65 3.63 -9.92
C GLY A 389 -24.64 4.03 -8.43
N ASN A 390 -25.67 4.75 -8.01
CA ASN A 390 -25.86 5.17 -6.60
C ASN A 390 -24.60 5.78 -5.98
N PRO A 391 -24.14 6.97 -6.43
CA PRO A 391 -22.89 7.57 -5.98
C PRO A 391 -22.93 7.89 -4.47
N LEU A 392 -21.81 7.70 -3.80
CA LEU A 392 -21.58 8.00 -2.39
C LEU A 392 -20.53 9.11 -2.26
N GLY A 393 -20.50 9.83 -1.13
CA GLY A 393 -19.45 10.80 -0.84
C GLY A 393 -18.07 10.14 -0.76
N SER A 394 -18.03 8.92 -0.23
CA SER A 394 -16.79 8.11 -0.12
C SER A 394 -16.20 7.69 -1.47
N ASP A 395 -16.95 7.76 -2.59
CA ASP A 395 -16.44 7.44 -3.93
C ASP A 395 -15.33 8.40 -4.40
N GLU A 396 -15.27 9.60 -3.84
CA GLU A 396 -14.18 10.53 -4.16
C GLU A 396 -12.79 9.97 -3.83
N GLY A 397 -12.69 9.02 -2.91
CA GLY A 397 -11.44 8.40 -2.52
C GLY A 397 -10.40 9.42 -2.05
N LEU A 398 -9.18 9.36 -2.58
CA LEU A 398 -8.07 10.26 -2.23
C LEU A 398 -8.40 11.74 -2.53
N LYS A 399 -9.21 12.04 -3.57
CA LYS A 399 -9.65 13.41 -3.87
C LYS A 399 -10.39 14.03 -2.68
N GLY A 400 -11.20 13.28 -1.96
CA GLY A 400 -11.92 13.76 -0.77
C GLY A 400 -11.00 14.29 0.34
N PHE A 401 -9.71 13.92 0.30
CA PHE A 401 -8.68 14.43 1.20
C PHE A 401 -7.80 15.51 0.56
N THR A 402 -7.32 15.26 -0.67
CA THR A 402 -6.35 16.15 -1.34
C THR A 402 -6.99 17.35 -2.03
N GLY A 403 -8.28 17.26 -2.38
CA GLY A 403 -8.99 18.24 -3.20
C GLY A 403 -8.57 18.25 -4.68
N LYS A 404 -7.63 17.39 -5.10
CA LYS A 404 -7.10 17.37 -6.45
C LYS A 404 -7.98 16.53 -7.37
N ALA A 405 -8.33 17.06 -8.55
CA ALA A 405 -9.20 16.38 -9.50
C ALA A 405 -8.61 15.05 -10.00
N GLU A 406 -7.30 14.98 -10.17
CA GLU A 406 -6.58 13.78 -10.59
C GLU A 406 -6.60 12.65 -9.56
N ASP A 407 -6.96 12.92 -8.32
CA ASP A 407 -7.06 11.90 -7.25
C ASP A 407 -8.49 11.31 -7.11
N LEU A 408 -9.41 11.71 -7.99
CA LEU A 408 -10.77 11.16 -8.01
C LEU A 408 -10.72 9.65 -8.25
N HIS A 409 -11.49 8.90 -7.45
CA HIS A 409 -11.59 7.44 -7.52
C HIS A 409 -10.28 6.68 -7.22
N ARG A 410 -9.29 7.36 -6.62
CA ARG A 410 -8.08 6.70 -6.12
C ARG A 410 -8.28 6.27 -4.68
N PHE A 411 -7.95 5.03 -4.39
CA PHE A 411 -8.02 4.45 -3.05
C PHE A 411 -6.70 3.81 -2.67
N LYS A 412 -6.39 3.82 -1.39
CA LYS A 412 -5.33 2.96 -0.87
C LYS A 412 -5.69 1.52 -1.20
N VAL A 413 -4.78 0.80 -1.85
CA VAL A 413 -4.94 -0.62 -2.12
C VAL A 413 -5.10 -1.35 -0.78
N PRO A 414 -6.23 -2.03 -0.53
CA PRO A 414 -6.39 -2.73 0.75
C PRO A 414 -5.44 -3.92 0.85
N ASN A 415 -5.03 -4.27 2.07
CA ASN A 415 -4.33 -5.52 2.29
C ASN A 415 -5.29 -6.72 2.09
N LEU A 416 -4.77 -7.83 1.57
CA LEU A 416 -5.55 -9.04 1.30
C LEU A 416 -5.32 -10.15 2.34
N ARG A 417 -4.47 -9.91 3.35
CA ARG A 417 -4.36 -10.89 4.43
C ARG A 417 -5.67 -10.97 5.18
N ASN A 418 -6.09 -12.22 5.47
CA ASN A 418 -7.37 -12.54 6.11
C ASN A 418 -8.61 -12.16 5.28
N VAL A 419 -8.46 -11.86 3.99
CA VAL A 419 -9.54 -11.31 3.16
C VAL A 419 -10.78 -12.19 3.11
N GLU A 420 -10.66 -13.52 3.24
CA GLU A 420 -11.81 -14.43 3.30
C GLU A 420 -12.75 -14.16 4.48
N LEU A 421 -12.26 -13.49 5.53
CA LEU A 421 -12.99 -13.25 6.78
C LEU A 421 -13.59 -11.83 6.85
N THR A 422 -13.29 -10.96 5.89
CA THR A 422 -13.58 -9.51 5.98
C THR A 422 -14.65 -9.05 4.98
N ALA A 423 -15.54 -9.96 4.57
CA ALA A 423 -16.72 -9.54 3.80
C ALA A 423 -17.62 -8.62 4.66
N PRO A 424 -18.35 -7.65 4.02
CA PRO A 424 -18.39 -7.36 2.59
C PRO A 424 -17.17 -6.55 2.10
N TYR A 425 -16.96 -6.56 0.79
CA TYR A 425 -15.79 -6.00 0.12
C TYR A 425 -16.06 -4.65 -0.53
N MET A 426 -15.00 -3.99 -1.01
CA MET A 426 -14.91 -2.64 -1.54
C MET A 426 -15.05 -1.58 -0.44
N HIS A 427 -14.73 -0.33 -0.79
CA HIS A 427 -14.80 0.80 0.15
C HIS A 427 -16.23 1.07 0.64
N ASP A 428 -17.22 0.69 -0.15
CA ASP A 428 -18.66 0.89 0.12
C ASP A 428 -19.37 -0.39 0.60
N GLY A 429 -18.65 -1.50 0.78
CA GLY A 429 -19.21 -2.75 1.29
C GLY A 429 -20.34 -3.34 0.45
N THR A 430 -20.40 -3.06 -0.86
CA THR A 430 -21.48 -3.53 -1.73
C THR A 430 -21.29 -4.97 -2.23
N VAL A 431 -20.09 -5.48 -2.17
CA VAL A 431 -19.72 -6.79 -2.71
C VAL A 431 -19.63 -7.81 -1.58
N THR A 432 -20.47 -8.84 -1.63
CA THR A 432 -20.63 -9.80 -0.51
C THR A 432 -19.83 -11.08 -0.65
N THR A 433 -19.30 -11.38 -1.85
CA THR A 433 -18.53 -12.58 -2.10
C THR A 433 -17.13 -12.27 -2.64
N LEU A 434 -16.16 -13.09 -2.27
CA LEU A 434 -14.79 -12.95 -2.72
C LEU A 434 -14.66 -13.20 -4.25
N ASP A 435 -15.46 -14.12 -4.80
CA ASP A 435 -15.53 -14.37 -6.24
C ASP A 435 -15.93 -13.10 -7.02
N GLU A 436 -16.98 -12.42 -6.57
CA GLU A 436 -17.45 -11.19 -7.20
C GLU A 436 -16.41 -10.06 -7.05
N ALA A 437 -15.72 -9.98 -5.91
CA ALA A 437 -14.62 -9.03 -5.73
C ALA A 437 -13.49 -9.28 -6.75
N VAL A 438 -13.10 -10.53 -6.95
CA VAL A 438 -12.09 -10.92 -7.96
C VAL A 438 -12.56 -10.57 -9.37
N ARG A 439 -13.85 -10.83 -9.70
CA ARG A 439 -14.43 -10.48 -11.01
C ARG A 439 -14.36 -8.96 -11.26
N ILE A 440 -14.75 -8.15 -10.27
CA ILE A 440 -14.70 -6.68 -10.35
C ILE A 440 -13.27 -6.20 -10.56
N MET A 441 -12.30 -6.71 -9.80
CA MET A 441 -10.89 -6.36 -9.97
C MET A 441 -10.38 -6.72 -11.37
N GLY A 442 -10.81 -7.87 -11.93
CA GLY A 442 -10.49 -8.26 -13.31
C GLY A 442 -10.99 -7.24 -14.32
N VAL A 443 -12.29 -6.94 -14.28
CA VAL A 443 -12.95 -6.09 -15.29
C VAL A 443 -12.49 -4.62 -15.19
N TYR A 444 -12.49 -4.04 -13.99
CA TYR A 444 -12.34 -2.57 -13.84
C TYR A 444 -10.89 -2.12 -13.66
N LEU A 445 -10.01 -2.98 -13.12
CA LEU A 445 -8.61 -2.62 -12.89
C LEU A 445 -7.65 -3.30 -13.87
N SER A 446 -7.81 -4.60 -14.11
CA SER A 446 -6.94 -5.33 -15.05
C SER A 446 -7.41 -5.19 -16.51
N GLY A 447 -8.69 -4.89 -16.73
CA GLY A 447 -9.31 -4.84 -18.06
C GLY A 447 -9.49 -6.23 -18.67
N MET A 448 -9.56 -7.28 -17.85
CA MET A 448 -9.67 -8.68 -18.24
C MET A 448 -10.90 -9.32 -17.61
N ASP A 449 -11.68 -10.02 -18.43
CA ASP A 449 -12.77 -10.86 -17.93
C ASP A 449 -12.15 -12.20 -17.49
N ILE A 450 -12.09 -12.43 -16.19
CA ILE A 450 -11.47 -13.63 -15.61
C ILE A 450 -12.48 -14.78 -15.65
N PRO A 451 -12.20 -15.89 -16.37
CA PRO A 451 -13.08 -17.06 -16.41
C PRO A 451 -13.35 -17.62 -15.00
N GLN A 452 -14.53 -18.24 -14.81
CA GLN A 452 -14.93 -18.76 -13.49
C GLN A 452 -13.88 -19.73 -12.90
N GLY A 453 -13.35 -20.64 -13.70
CA GLY A 453 -12.34 -21.59 -13.20
C GLY A 453 -11.08 -20.91 -12.69
N ASP A 454 -10.64 -19.82 -13.33
CA ASP A 454 -9.47 -19.04 -12.86
C ASP A 454 -9.83 -18.21 -11.61
N ARG A 455 -11.08 -17.70 -11.52
CA ARG A 455 -11.55 -17.03 -10.30
C ARG A 455 -11.60 -17.98 -9.11
N ASP A 456 -12.08 -19.21 -9.32
CA ASP A 456 -12.12 -20.25 -8.28
C ASP A 456 -10.71 -20.55 -7.75
N LEU A 457 -9.72 -20.65 -8.64
CA LEU A 457 -8.31 -20.83 -8.28
C LEU A 457 -7.77 -19.64 -7.50
N ILE A 458 -8.03 -18.40 -7.97
CA ILE A 458 -7.60 -17.18 -7.27
C ILE A 458 -8.24 -17.10 -5.87
N VAL A 459 -9.53 -17.38 -5.75
CA VAL A 459 -10.22 -17.42 -4.45
C VAL A 459 -9.60 -18.47 -3.53
N GLY A 460 -9.29 -19.66 -4.08
CA GLY A 460 -8.55 -20.71 -3.36
C GLY A 460 -7.22 -20.20 -2.80
N PHE A 461 -6.44 -19.51 -3.63
CA PHE A 461 -5.20 -18.86 -3.19
C PHE A 461 -5.44 -17.81 -2.10
N LEU A 462 -6.41 -16.90 -2.29
CA LEU A 462 -6.69 -15.83 -1.32
C LEU A 462 -7.05 -16.37 0.08
N ARG A 463 -7.70 -17.53 0.16
CA ARG A 463 -7.97 -18.23 1.42
C ARG A 463 -6.71 -18.73 2.14
N THR A 464 -5.60 -18.91 1.42
CA THR A 464 -4.32 -19.28 2.03
C THR A 464 -3.65 -18.14 2.79
N LEU A 465 -4.13 -16.89 2.62
CA LEU A 465 -3.57 -15.68 3.22
C LEU A 465 -4.04 -15.43 4.66
N THR A 466 -4.96 -16.25 5.19
CA THR A 466 -5.40 -16.15 6.58
C THR A 466 -4.33 -16.69 7.51
N GLY A 467 -3.83 -15.80 8.38
CA GLY A 467 -2.75 -16.10 9.31
C GLY A 467 -3.20 -16.43 10.72
N GLU A 468 -2.24 -16.39 11.63
CA GLU A 468 -2.43 -16.72 13.06
C GLU A 468 -2.31 -15.43 13.89
N TRP A 469 -3.17 -15.32 14.92
CA TRP A 469 -3.08 -14.30 15.95
C TRP A 469 -3.12 -14.97 17.33
N ASN A 470 -2.21 -14.59 18.22
CA ASN A 470 -2.04 -15.24 19.53
C ASN A 470 -1.92 -16.78 19.43
N GLY A 471 -1.20 -17.27 18.41
CA GLY A 471 -0.93 -18.70 18.20
C GLY A 471 -2.14 -19.51 17.70
N LYS A 472 -3.22 -18.85 17.27
CA LYS A 472 -4.40 -19.50 16.70
C LYS A 472 -4.72 -18.91 15.34
N ARG A 473 -5.14 -19.79 14.39
CA ARG A 473 -5.63 -19.30 13.11
C ARG A 473 -6.82 -18.37 13.33
N LEU A 474 -6.77 -17.21 12.68
CA LEU A 474 -7.87 -16.27 12.73
C LEU A 474 -9.14 -16.88 12.08
N GLY A 475 -10.30 -16.66 12.65
CA GLY A 475 -11.55 -17.26 12.18
C GLY A 475 -11.74 -18.75 12.49
N GLY A 476 -10.84 -19.35 13.28
CA GLY A 476 -10.90 -20.77 13.65
C GLY A 476 -10.35 -21.73 12.60
N THR A 477 -10.56 -23.04 12.78
CA THR A 477 -10.13 -24.07 11.81
C THR A 477 -11.00 -23.97 10.56
N PRO A 478 -10.43 -24.06 9.33
CA PRO A 478 -11.25 -24.17 8.12
C PRO A 478 -12.18 -25.36 8.25
N VAL A 479 -13.47 -25.15 7.97
CA VAL A 479 -14.37 -26.26 7.72
C VAL A 479 -13.90 -26.87 6.40
N GLU A 480 -13.27 -28.05 6.45
CA GLU A 480 -13.00 -28.84 5.25
C GLU A 480 -14.35 -29.08 4.54
N LYS A 481 -14.46 -28.58 3.33
CA LYS A 481 -15.59 -28.87 2.42
C LYS A 481 -15.12 -29.83 1.36
#